data_53fdf9b81b414c134693aeab10cf2f6a
#
_entry.id   53fdf9b81b414c134693aeab10cf2f6a
#
_cell.length_a   1.000
_cell.length_b   1.000
_cell.length_c   1.000
_cell.angle_alpha   90.00
_cell.angle_beta   90.00
_cell.angle_gamma   90.00
#
_symmetry.space_group_name_H-M   'P 1'
#
loop_
_entity.id
_entity.type
_entity.pdbx_description
1 polymer ?
#
loop_
_entity_poly.entity_id
_entity_poly.type
_entity_poly.pdbx_seq_one_letter_code
_entity_poly.pdbx_strand_id
1 'polypeptide(L)'
;MRIKEYQKYILYSVISLATLLRIFHNYNWKIWGSDSGEYLYLTRHLVENGIILSENYIGWGRAYPDFQGMQILVGSISLLTTIEYHYVLMWLIPLVSSLAILMLFIIGKEITGFVPALFGSAFYGVTFGVVYANSHPMPGGLAEPISFVVIYSWIKLMKNGRLIIIDPFKRSRWSHILKISFFALLLTHHFTLLLVMGAILGMLIIEIAAGNKKFAREGIIGIGLMSLAISAYWLIYAKSF
;
A
#
# COMPACT_ATOMS: atom_id res chain seq x y z
N MET A 1 -4.04 17.54 -19.38
CA MET A 1 -2.97 18.59 -19.40
C MET A 1 -1.62 17.87 -19.39
N ARG A 2 -0.80 18.07 -20.42
CA ARG A 2 0.56 17.47 -20.49
C ARG A 2 1.47 18.16 -19.47
N ILE A 3 2.28 17.39 -18.75
CA ILE A 3 3.32 17.92 -17.86
C ILE A 3 4.41 18.51 -18.77
N LYS A 4 4.81 19.76 -18.52
CA LYS A 4 5.95 20.37 -19.24
C LYS A 4 7.25 19.64 -18.87
N GLU A 5 8.24 19.60 -19.77
CA GLU A 5 9.49 18.83 -19.57
C GLU A 5 10.18 19.15 -18.23
N TYR A 6 10.39 20.44 -17.92
CA TYR A 6 11.03 20.84 -16.67
C TYR A 6 10.27 20.38 -15.40
N GLN A 7 8.93 20.25 -15.50
CA GLN A 7 8.11 19.78 -14.40
C GLN A 7 8.34 18.29 -14.11
N LYS A 8 8.67 17.50 -15.13
CA LYS A 8 9.05 16.09 -14.94
C LYS A 8 10.38 16.00 -14.19
N TYR A 9 11.37 16.82 -14.56
CA TYR A 9 12.67 16.80 -13.88
C TYR A 9 12.54 17.18 -12.39
N ILE A 10 11.72 18.19 -12.05
CA ILE A 10 11.46 18.55 -10.65
C ILE A 10 10.83 17.38 -9.91
N LEU A 11 9.81 16.74 -10.48
CA LEU A 11 9.16 15.57 -9.86
C LEU A 11 10.15 14.42 -9.66
N TYR A 12 10.97 14.12 -10.66
CA TYR A 12 11.98 13.06 -10.55
C TYR A 12 13.01 13.39 -9.45
N SER A 13 13.45 14.66 -9.36
CA SER A 13 14.36 15.08 -8.29
C SER A 13 13.76 14.90 -6.90
N VAL A 14 12.47 15.24 -6.73
CA VAL A 14 11.75 15.03 -5.46
C VAL A 14 11.69 13.55 -5.11
N ILE A 15 11.31 12.70 -6.05
CA ILE A 15 11.22 11.25 -5.82
C ILE A 15 12.60 10.69 -5.50
N SER A 16 13.64 11.06 -6.28
CA SER A 16 15.00 10.59 -6.06
C SER A 16 15.54 10.99 -4.69
N LEU A 17 15.37 12.25 -4.29
CA LEU A 17 15.78 12.73 -2.96
C LEU A 17 15.07 11.95 -1.85
N ALA A 18 13.77 11.81 -1.96
CA ALA A 18 12.98 11.10 -0.96
C ALA A 18 13.33 9.60 -0.88
N THR A 19 13.67 8.98 -2.02
CA THR A 19 14.18 7.60 -2.07
C THR A 19 15.55 7.49 -1.38
N LEU A 20 16.46 8.42 -1.68
CA LEU A 20 17.78 8.46 -1.05
C LEU A 20 17.68 8.62 0.46
N LEU A 21 16.79 9.49 0.96
CA LEU A 21 16.58 9.68 2.39
C LEU A 21 16.11 8.38 3.07
N ARG A 22 15.26 7.59 2.43
CA ARG A 22 14.77 6.31 2.98
C ARG A 22 15.84 5.22 2.97
N ILE A 23 16.65 5.18 1.92
CA ILE A 23 17.71 4.18 1.76
C ILE A 23 18.92 4.51 2.65
N PHE A 24 19.18 5.79 2.90
CA PHE A 24 20.37 6.23 3.63
C PHE A 24 20.52 5.56 4.99
N HIS A 25 19.42 5.30 5.69
CA HIS A 25 19.46 4.61 6.99
C HIS A 25 19.93 3.16 6.91
N ASN A 26 19.84 2.54 5.73
CA ASN A 26 20.25 1.15 5.51
C ASN A 26 21.71 1.03 4.99
N TYR A 27 22.43 2.15 4.87
CA TYR A 27 23.78 2.22 4.32
C TYR A 27 24.78 1.28 5.02
N ASN A 28 24.62 1.09 6.34
CA ASN A 28 25.49 0.23 7.13
C ASN A 28 25.11 -1.27 7.07
N TRP A 29 24.24 -1.69 6.16
CA TRP A 29 23.85 -3.09 5.94
C TRP A 29 23.22 -3.76 7.17
N LYS A 30 22.65 -2.97 8.07
CA LYS A 30 21.96 -3.46 9.27
C LYS A 30 20.46 -3.31 9.12
N ILE A 31 19.74 -4.39 9.39
CA ILE A 31 18.31 -4.33 9.59
C ILE A 31 18.06 -3.59 10.90
N TRP A 32 17.19 -2.60 10.88
CA TRP A 32 16.88 -1.79 12.03
C TRP A 32 15.35 -1.59 12.14
N GLY A 33 14.90 -1.17 13.31
CA GLY A 33 13.47 -1.04 13.64
C GLY A 33 13.00 -2.13 14.60
N SER A 34 12.02 -1.81 15.44
CA SER A 34 11.58 -2.67 16.55
C SER A 34 11.12 -4.05 16.09
N ASP A 35 10.35 -4.11 15.01
CA ASP A 35 9.71 -5.35 14.55
C ASP A 35 10.42 -5.98 13.35
N SER A 36 11.48 -5.36 12.87
CA SER A 36 12.18 -5.81 11.67
C SER A 36 12.80 -7.20 11.83
N GLY A 37 13.21 -7.56 13.05
CA GLY A 37 13.70 -8.89 13.38
C GLY A 37 12.64 -9.97 13.20
N GLU A 38 11.39 -9.69 13.58
CA GLU A 38 10.27 -10.61 13.42
C GLU A 38 9.95 -10.84 11.94
N TYR A 39 9.90 -9.78 11.16
CA TYR A 39 9.67 -9.90 9.70
C TYR A 39 10.80 -10.62 8.99
N LEU A 40 12.05 -10.40 9.42
CA LEU A 40 13.20 -11.13 8.93
C LEU A 40 13.07 -12.63 9.25
N TYR A 41 12.71 -12.97 10.49
CA TYR A 41 12.51 -14.35 10.93
C TYR A 41 11.42 -15.05 10.11
N LEU A 42 10.25 -14.41 9.94
CA LEU A 42 9.15 -14.96 9.15
C LEU A 42 9.52 -15.13 7.67
N THR A 43 10.25 -14.15 7.10
CA THR A 43 10.74 -14.24 5.72
C THR A 43 11.76 -15.37 5.56
N ARG A 44 12.69 -15.48 6.50
CA ARG A 44 13.65 -16.58 6.55
C ARG A 44 12.95 -17.92 6.54
N HIS A 45 11.99 -18.09 7.45
CA HIS A 45 11.27 -19.34 7.58
C HIS A 45 10.51 -19.72 6.30
N LEU A 46 9.90 -18.73 5.62
CA LEU A 46 9.27 -18.94 4.32
C LEU A 46 10.28 -19.40 3.26
N VAL A 47 11.43 -18.74 3.16
CA VAL A 47 12.44 -19.05 2.14
C VAL A 47 13.08 -20.42 2.38
N GLU A 48 13.41 -20.75 3.64
CA GLU A 48 14.09 -21.99 4.00
C GLU A 48 13.18 -23.22 4.07
N ASN A 49 11.92 -23.05 4.49
CA ASN A 49 10.99 -24.16 4.75
C ASN A 49 9.76 -24.18 3.84
N GLY A 50 9.56 -23.15 3.01
CA GLY A 50 8.42 -23.05 2.09
C GLY A 50 7.07 -22.73 2.75
N ILE A 51 7.05 -22.50 4.07
CA ILE A 51 5.83 -22.20 4.84
C ILE A 51 6.07 -21.02 5.79
N ILE A 52 5.01 -20.29 6.10
CA ILE A 52 5.01 -19.31 7.19
C ILE A 52 4.37 -19.94 8.41
N LEU A 53 5.09 -19.93 9.53
CA LEU A 53 4.61 -20.47 10.80
C LEU A 53 3.42 -19.65 11.29
N SER A 54 2.28 -20.29 11.52
CA SER A 54 1.14 -19.70 12.21
C SER A 54 0.90 -20.34 13.58
N GLU A 55 1.05 -21.67 13.68
CA GLU A 55 0.61 -22.41 14.88
C GLU A 55 1.61 -22.41 16.03
N ASN A 56 2.91 -22.26 15.77
CA ASN A 56 3.98 -22.30 16.78
C ASN A 56 4.75 -20.99 16.86
N TYR A 57 4.19 -19.90 16.33
CA TYR A 57 4.84 -18.60 16.37
C TYR A 57 4.74 -18.02 17.79
N ILE A 58 5.90 -17.82 18.43
CA ILE A 58 6.04 -17.29 19.78
C ILE A 58 6.59 -15.86 19.82
N GLY A 59 6.67 -15.20 18.66
CA GLY A 59 7.12 -13.82 18.53
C GLY A 59 6.16 -12.80 19.13
N TRP A 60 6.57 -11.55 19.05
CA TRP A 60 5.93 -10.45 19.78
C TRP A 60 4.48 -10.16 19.33
N GLY A 61 4.17 -10.34 18.08
CA GLY A 61 2.83 -10.13 17.52
C GLY A 61 2.24 -11.40 16.95
N ARG A 62 1.30 -12.04 17.63
CA ARG A 62 0.66 -13.29 17.16
C ARG A 62 0.04 -13.17 15.76
N ALA A 63 -0.38 -11.97 15.38
CA ALA A 63 -0.98 -11.69 14.08
C ALA A 63 0.02 -11.51 12.92
N TYR A 64 1.31 -11.38 13.17
CA TYR A 64 2.29 -11.12 12.09
C TYR A 64 2.32 -12.21 11.02
N PRO A 65 2.23 -13.51 11.36
CA PRO A 65 2.13 -14.57 10.37
C PRO A 65 0.88 -14.53 9.49
N ASP A 66 -0.16 -13.83 9.92
CA ASP A 66 -1.44 -13.77 9.19
C ASP A 66 -1.40 -12.76 8.03
N PHE A 67 -0.44 -11.81 8.02
CA PHE A 67 -0.29 -10.77 7.00
C PHE A 67 1.00 -10.98 6.20
N GLN A 68 0.98 -11.96 5.32
CA GLN A 68 2.15 -12.54 4.66
C GLN A 68 2.59 -11.82 3.38
N GLY A 69 1.89 -10.77 2.94
CA GLY A 69 2.14 -10.14 1.64
C GLY A 69 3.57 -9.66 1.45
N MET A 70 4.19 -9.08 2.48
CA MET A 70 5.57 -8.64 2.42
C MET A 70 6.54 -9.82 2.35
N GLN A 71 6.37 -10.83 3.19
CA GLN A 71 7.22 -12.01 3.24
C GLN A 71 7.17 -12.80 1.93
N ILE A 72 5.97 -12.95 1.35
CA ILE A 72 5.79 -13.59 0.04
C ILE A 72 6.52 -12.81 -1.05
N LEU A 73 6.39 -11.47 -1.08
CA LEU A 73 7.07 -10.64 -2.07
C LEU A 73 8.60 -10.76 -1.94
N VAL A 74 9.12 -10.56 -0.73
CA VAL A 74 10.57 -10.59 -0.46
C VAL A 74 11.13 -11.99 -0.70
N GLY A 75 10.46 -13.02 -0.20
CA GLY A 75 10.86 -14.41 -0.41
C GLY A 75 10.87 -14.82 -1.87
N SER A 76 9.82 -14.43 -2.63
CA SER A 76 9.76 -14.71 -4.07
C SER A 76 10.90 -14.04 -4.82
N ILE A 77 11.21 -12.77 -4.55
CA ILE A 77 12.32 -12.07 -5.18
C ILE A 77 13.65 -12.73 -4.81
N SER A 78 13.85 -13.07 -3.53
CA SER A 78 15.06 -13.76 -3.06
C SER A 78 15.27 -15.07 -3.81
N LEU A 79 14.25 -15.92 -3.90
CA LEU A 79 14.31 -17.20 -4.61
C LEU A 79 14.55 -17.05 -6.12
N LEU A 80 13.95 -16.05 -6.75
CA LEU A 80 14.10 -15.81 -8.19
C LEU A 80 15.44 -15.20 -8.57
N THR A 81 16.02 -14.36 -7.70
CA THR A 81 17.25 -13.61 -7.98
C THR A 81 18.49 -14.20 -7.34
N THR A 82 18.33 -15.17 -6.44
CA THR A 82 19.39 -15.72 -5.57
C THR A 82 20.03 -14.69 -4.62
N ILE A 83 19.46 -13.47 -4.54
CA ILE A 83 19.88 -12.46 -3.55
C ILE A 83 19.32 -12.89 -2.18
N GLU A 84 20.16 -12.89 -1.17
CA GLU A 84 19.72 -13.25 0.19
C GLU A 84 18.55 -12.37 0.67
N TYR A 85 17.56 -13.01 1.27
CA TYR A 85 16.28 -12.37 1.66
C TYR A 85 16.47 -11.15 2.57
N HIS A 86 17.50 -11.10 3.40
CA HIS A 86 17.75 -9.94 4.26
C HIS A 86 18.16 -8.69 3.46
N TYR A 87 18.92 -8.84 2.36
CA TYR A 87 19.23 -7.72 1.47
C TYR A 87 17.99 -7.29 0.70
N VAL A 88 17.20 -8.25 0.20
CA VAL A 88 15.95 -7.94 -0.48
C VAL A 88 15.02 -7.16 0.45
N LEU A 89 14.82 -7.64 1.68
CA LEU A 89 13.98 -6.99 2.67
C LEU A 89 14.44 -5.55 2.96
N MET A 90 15.74 -5.38 3.19
CA MET A 90 16.34 -4.12 3.59
C MET A 90 16.29 -3.04 2.50
N TRP A 91 16.41 -3.43 1.22
CA TRP A 91 16.46 -2.46 0.12
C TRP A 91 15.14 -2.30 -0.60
N LEU A 92 14.41 -3.39 -0.80
CA LEU A 92 13.16 -3.38 -1.57
C LEU A 92 12.08 -2.54 -0.88
N ILE A 93 11.90 -2.69 0.43
CA ILE A 93 10.81 -2.02 1.12
C ILE A 93 10.95 -0.50 1.10
N PRO A 94 12.10 0.12 1.45
CA PRO A 94 12.29 1.55 1.29
C PRO A 94 12.17 2.05 -0.15
N LEU A 95 12.63 1.26 -1.14
CA LEU A 95 12.46 1.59 -2.56
C LEU A 95 10.98 1.63 -2.95
N VAL A 96 10.23 0.59 -2.61
CA VAL A 96 8.81 0.50 -2.94
C VAL A 96 8.00 1.56 -2.21
N SER A 97 8.31 1.82 -0.93
CA SER A 97 7.62 2.87 -0.16
C SER A 97 7.77 4.26 -0.80
N SER A 98 8.89 4.51 -1.49
CA SER A 98 9.11 5.78 -2.20
C SER A 98 8.11 6.02 -3.35
N LEU A 99 7.49 4.96 -3.89
CA LEU A 99 6.43 5.08 -4.89
C LEU A 99 5.16 5.75 -4.33
N ALA A 100 5.00 5.77 -3.02
CA ALA A 100 3.91 6.49 -2.35
C ALA A 100 3.93 7.98 -2.72
N ILE A 101 5.11 8.59 -2.87
CA ILE A 101 5.28 10.00 -3.24
C ILE A 101 4.75 10.25 -4.65
N LEU A 102 5.07 9.35 -5.59
CA LEU A 102 4.55 9.43 -6.95
C LEU A 102 3.03 9.28 -6.97
N MET A 103 2.49 8.34 -6.22
CA MET A 103 1.05 8.11 -6.13
C MET A 103 0.34 9.30 -5.49
N LEU A 104 0.89 9.87 -4.42
CA LEU A 104 0.36 11.07 -3.77
C LEU A 104 0.37 12.26 -4.74
N PHE A 105 1.45 12.43 -5.52
CA PHE A 105 1.49 13.44 -6.58
C PHE A 105 0.41 13.22 -7.64
N ILE A 106 0.20 11.99 -8.10
CA ILE A 106 -0.80 11.67 -9.12
C ILE A 106 -2.21 11.99 -8.60
N ILE A 107 -2.52 11.58 -7.36
CA ILE A 107 -3.81 11.87 -6.70
C ILE A 107 -3.98 13.38 -6.51
N GLY A 108 -2.99 14.02 -5.91
CA GLY A 108 -3.01 15.46 -5.66
C GLY A 108 -3.20 16.26 -6.94
N LYS A 109 -2.47 15.89 -8.01
CA LYS A 109 -2.60 16.56 -9.33
C LYS A 109 -4.01 16.43 -9.91
N GLU A 110 -4.67 15.31 -9.69
CA GLU A 110 -6.05 15.08 -10.16
C GLU A 110 -7.07 15.97 -9.42
N ILE A 111 -6.78 16.31 -8.17
CA ILE A 111 -7.70 17.03 -7.27
C ILE A 111 -7.40 18.53 -7.25
N THR A 112 -6.13 18.89 -7.09
CA THR A 112 -5.69 20.28 -6.81
C THR A 112 -4.84 20.92 -7.91
N GLY A 113 -4.43 20.13 -8.93
CA GLY A 113 -3.53 20.59 -9.98
C GLY A 113 -2.05 20.31 -9.66
N PHE A 114 -1.16 20.73 -10.59
CA PHE A 114 0.25 20.36 -10.58
C PHE A 114 1.02 20.93 -9.37
N VAL A 115 0.92 22.23 -9.15
CA VAL A 115 1.78 22.92 -8.16
C VAL A 115 1.49 22.49 -6.73
N PRO A 116 0.23 22.51 -6.24
CA PRO A 116 -0.07 22.01 -4.90
C PRO A 116 0.30 20.54 -4.72
N ALA A 117 0.05 19.71 -5.74
CA ALA A 117 0.41 18.29 -5.68
C ALA A 117 1.91 18.06 -5.56
N LEU A 118 2.73 18.86 -6.29
CA LEU A 118 4.18 18.77 -6.21
C LEU A 118 4.69 19.15 -4.80
N PHE A 119 4.21 20.28 -4.25
CA PHE A 119 4.58 20.69 -2.89
C PHE A 119 4.12 19.69 -1.84
N GLY A 120 2.87 19.22 -1.92
CA GLY A 120 2.35 18.22 -0.98
C GLY A 120 3.15 16.92 -1.01
N SER A 121 3.46 16.40 -2.20
CA SER A 121 4.27 15.19 -2.34
C SER A 121 5.74 15.39 -1.94
N ALA A 122 6.33 16.56 -2.21
CA ALA A 122 7.67 16.89 -1.76
C ALA A 122 7.73 16.98 -0.22
N PHE A 123 6.80 17.70 0.40
CA PHE A 123 6.70 17.81 1.84
C PHE A 123 6.54 16.42 2.50
N TYR A 124 5.61 15.62 2.01
CA TYR A 124 5.42 14.25 2.45
C TYR A 124 6.70 13.42 2.31
N GLY A 125 7.40 13.56 1.17
CA GLY A 125 8.62 12.81 0.86
C GLY A 125 9.78 13.07 1.82
N VAL A 126 9.86 14.26 2.41
CA VAL A 126 10.95 14.67 3.33
C VAL A 126 10.51 14.78 4.80
N THR A 127 9.23 14.59 5.11
CA THR A 127 8.73 14.63 6.49
C THR A 127 9.40 13.53 7.31
N PHE A 128 10.07 13.89 8.40
CA PHE A 128 10.87 12.98 9.22
C PHE A 128 10.11 11.72 9.64
N GLY A 129 8.90 11.84 10.17
CA GLY A 129 8.10 10.69 10.60
C GLY A 129 7.80 9.70 9.45
N VAL A 130 7.53 10.21 8.24
CA VAL A 130 7.28 9.40 7.05
C VAL A 130 8.57 8.73 6.57
N VAL A 131 9.67 9.49 6.49
CA VAL A 131 10.99 8.96 6.11
C VAL A 131 11.41 7.88 7.09
N TYR A 132 11.31 8.16 8.39
CA TYR A 132 11.64 7.22 9.45
C TYR A 132 10.82 5.92 9.33
N ALA A 133 9.49 6.00 9.29
CA ALA A 133 8.62 4.84 9.17
C ALA A 133 8.89 4.00 7.92
N ASN A 134 9.18 4.65 6.79
CA ASN A 134 9.37 4.00 5.49
C ASN A 134 10.82 3.58 5.21
N SER A 135 11.76 3.92 6.07
CA SER A 135 13.14 3.41 6.01
C SER A 135 13.28 2.03 6.66
N HIS A 136 12.31 1.65 7.49
CA HIS A 136 12.29 0.32 8.10
C HIS A 136 11.73 -0.72 7.12
N PRO A 137 12.25 -1.94 7.14
CA PRO A 137 11.69 -3.04 6.36
C PRO A 137 10.42 -3.61 7.02
N MET A 138 9.34 -2.82 6.99
CA MET A 138 8.05 -3.14 7.61
C MET A 138 6.94 -3.25 6.57
N PRO A 139 5.89 -4.07 6.82
CA PRO A 139 4.75 -4.21 5.91
C PRO A 139 4.05 -2.89 5.61
N GLY A 140 4.06 -1.94 6.56
CA GLY A 140 3.51 -0.60 6.37
C GLY A 140 4.14 0.14 5.19
N GLY A 141 5.47 0.04 5.02
CA GLY A 141 6.18 0.67 3.90
C GLY A 141 5.77 0.10 2.54
N LEU A 142 5.44 -1.19 2.46
CA LEU A 142 4.88 -1.81 1.26
C LEU A 142 3.40 -1.45 1.08
N ALA A 143 2.63 -1.45 2.16
CA ALA A 143 1.19 -1.19 2.13
C ALA A 143 0.84 0.24 1.71
N GLU A 144 1.70 1.21 2.02
CA GLU A 144 1.45 2.63 1.77
C GLU A 144 1.25 2.96 0.29
N PRO A 145 2.15 2.65 -0.66
CA PRO A 145 1.90 2.90 -2.08
C PRO A 145 0.71 2.10 -2.60
N ILE A 146 0.48 0.88 -2.11
CA ILE A 146 -0.69 0.07 -2.48
C ILE A 146 -1.98 0.77 -2.03
N SER A 147 -1.99 1.36 -0.83
CA SER A 147 -3.14 2.12 -0.30
C SER A 147 -3.52 3.29 -1.20
N PHE A 148 -2.53 4.03 -1.69
CA PHE A 148 -2.77 5.12 -2.64
C PHE A 148 -3.28 4.62 -4.00
N VAL A 149 -2.85 3.44 -4.46
CA VAL A 149 -3.44 2.82 -5.67
C VAL A 149 -4.91 2.48 -5.46
N VAL A 150 -5.28 1.95 -4.29
CA VAL A 150 -6.68 1.68 -3.92
C VAL A 150 -7.50 2.97 -3.94
N ILE A 151 -7.03 4.01 -3.24
CA ILE A 151 -7.71 5.32 -3.17
C ILE A 151 -7.83 5.94 -4.56
N TYR A 152 -6.76 5.93 -5.36
CA TYR A 152 -6.78 6.49 -6.71
C TYR A 152 -7.75 5.75 -7.63
N SER A 153 -7.75 4.42 -7.57
CA SER A 153 -8.67 3.61 -8.37
C SER A 153 -10.12 3.88 -7.99
N TRP A 154 -10.39 4.06 -6.70
CA TRP A 154 -11.71 4.48 -6.20
C TRP A 154 -12.11 5.84 -6.77
N ILE A 155 -11.25 6.86 -6.66
CA ILE A 155 -11.50 8.20 -7.23
C ILE A 155 -11.79 8.13 -8.73
N LYS A 156 -11.06 7.29 -9.48
CA LYS A 156 -11.28 7.12 -10.92
C LYS A 156 -12.61 6.45 -11.24
N LEU A 157 -13.03 5.50 -10.44
CA LEU A 157 -14.36 4.88 -10.57
C LEU A 157 -15.46 5.88 -10.25
N MET A 158 -15.26 6.70 -9.21
CA MET A 158 -16.17 7.79 -8.85
C MET A 158 -16.37 8.77 -10.01
N LYS A 159 -15.29 9.33 -10.53
CA LYS A 159 -15.33 10.31 -11.63
C LYS A 159 -15.98 9.77 -12.91
N ASN A 160 -15.82 8.48 -13.18
CA ASN A 160 -16.41 7.85 -14.35
C ASN A 160 -17.88 7.44 -14.18
N GLY A 161 -18.48 7.68 -13.00
CA GLY A 161 -19.86 7.30 -12.69
C GLY A 161 -20.11 5.80 -12.80
N ARG A 162 -19.08 4.97 -12.63
CA ARG A 162 -19.11 3.53 -12.87
C ARG A 162 -18.38 2.77 -11.77
N LEU A 163 -18.96 2.75 -10.57
CA LEU A 163 -18.57 1.80 -9.52
C LEU A 163 -19.13 0.41 -9.83
N ILE A 164 -18.84 -0.12 -11.03
CA ILE A 164 -19.33 -1.44 -11.41
C ILE A 164 -18.37 -2.48 -10.80
N ILE A 165 -18.49 -2.70 -9.51
CA ILE A 165 -17.86 -3.82 -8.81
C ILE A 165 -18.60 -5.12 -9.14
N ILE A 166 -19.88 -5.03 -9.53
CA ILE A 166 -20.80 -6.16 -9.65
C ILE A 166 -21.01 -6.64 -11.09
N ASP A 167 -20.89 -5.78 -12.10
CA ASP A 167 -21.11 -6.20 -13.50
C ASP A 167 -19.80 -6.74 -14.11
N PRO A 168 -19.65 -8.07 -14.27
CA PRO A 168 -18.45 -8.67 -14.85
C PRO A 168 -18.27 -8.33 -16.34
N PHE A 169 -19.30 -7.86 -17.03
CA PHE A 169 -19.27 -7.58 -18.47
C PHE A 169 -18.91 -6.12 -18.80
N LYS A 170 -19.11 -5.20 -17.87
CA LYS A 170 -18.68 -3.79 -18.04
C LYS A 170 -17.34 -3.53 -17.36
N ARG A 171 -16.31 -4.22 -17.79
CA ARG A 171 -14.96 -4.21 -17.20
C ARG A 171 -14.28 -2.85 -17.35
N SER A 172 -14.28 -2.03 -16.30
CA SER A 172 -13.38 -0.89 -16.20
C SER A 172 -12.01 -1.38 -15.72
N ARG A 173 -10.91 -0.96 -16.38
CA ARG A 173 -9.54 -1.23 -15.91
C ARG A 173 -9.34 -0.84 -14.44
N TRP A 174 -9.98 0.23 -14.00
CA TRP A 174 -9.91 0.71 -12.62
C TRP A 174 -10.56 -0.22 -11.60
N SER A 175 -11.62 -0.94 -12.00
CA SER A 175 -12.23 -1.97 -11.16
C SER A 175 -11.30 -3.15 -10.93
N HIS A 176 -10.54 -3.57 -11.94
CA HIS A 176 -9.54 -4.64 -11.77
C HIS A 176 -8.37 -4.18 -10.90
N ILE A 177 -7.85 -2.96 -11.15
CA ILE A 177 -6.76 -2.40 -10.34
C ILE A 177 -7.21 -2.28 -8.89
N LEU A 178 -8.43 -1.78 -8.63
CA LEU A 178 -8.98 -1.69 -7.28
C LEU A 178 -9.02 -3.06 -6.58
N LYS A 179 -9.55 -4.08 -7.26
CA LYS A 179 -9.64 -5.42 -6.67
C LYS A 179 -8.27 -5.99 -6.35
N ILE A 180 -7.34 -5.96 -7.31
CA ILE A 180 -5.99 -6.50 -7.13
C ILE A 180 -5.26 -5.76 -6.00
N SER A 181 -5.28 -4.42 -6.01
CA SER A 181 -4.60 -3.62 -4.99
C SER A 181 -5.27 -3.76 -3.61
N PHE A 182 -6.58 -3.90 -3.55
CA PHE A 182 -7.29 -4.15 -2.30
C PHE A 182 -6.91 -5.51 -1.68
N PHE A 183 -6.88 -6.58 -2.47
CA PHE A 183 -6.45 -7.89 -1.99
C PHE A 183 -4.96 -7.90 -1.61
N ALA A 184 -4.10 -7.23 -2.38
CA ALA A 184 -2.70 -7.07 -2.00
C ALA A 184 -2.55 -6.34 -0.66
N LEU A 185 -3.35 -5.29 -0.42
CA LEU A 185 -3.35 -4.54 0.83
C LEU A 185 -3.87 -5.39 2.00
N LEU A 186 -4.94 -6.17 1.78
CA LEU A 186 -5.51 -7.09 2.76
C LEU A 186 -4.48 -8.11 3.25
N LEU A 187 -3.66 -8.64 2.35
CA LEU A 187 -2.60 -9.60 2.68
C LEU A 187 -1.36 -8.94 3.30
N THR A 188 -1.18 -7.63 3.13
CA THR A 188 0.06 -6.96 3.54
C THR A 188 -0.05 -6.31 4.91
N HIS A 189 -1.11 -5.53 5.18
CA HIS A 189 -1.15 -4.73 6.41
C HIS A 189 -2.58 -4.31 6.80
N HIS A 190 -3.11 -4.93 7.84
CA HIS A 190 -4.49 -4.72 8.29
C HIS A 190 -4.78 -3.28 8.73
N PHE A 191 -3.85 -2.63 9.45
CA PHE A 191 -4.07 -1.27 9.94
C PHE A 191 -4.19 -0.26 8.79
N THR A 192 -3.30 -0.33 7.80
CA THR A 192 -3.38 0.51 6.60
C THR A 192 -4.68 0.25 5.83
N LEU A 193 -5.12 -1.02 5.76
CA LEU A 193 -6.40 -1.37 5.15
C LEU A 193 -7.59 -0.68 5.84
N LEU A 194 -7.63 -0.67 7.17
CA LEU A 194 -8.68 0.02 7.93
C LEU A 194 -8.66 1.53 7.68
N LEU A 195 -7.49 2.16 7.63
CA LEU A 195 -7.37 3.58 7.30
C LEU A 195 -7.90 3.88 5.89
N VAL A 196 -7.59 3.03 4.91
CA VAL A 196 -8.11 3.17 3.54
C VAL A 196 -9.62 3.02 3.50
N MET A 197 -10.18 2.04 4.22
CA MET A 197 -11.63 1.87 4.32
C MET A 197 -12.30 3.10 4.94
N GLY A 198 -11.70 3.69 5.98
CA GLY A 198 -12.14 4.95 6.57
C GLY A 198 -12.12 6.12 5.58
N ALA A 199 -11.06 6.24 4.78
CA ALA A 199 -10.95 7.27 3.75
C ALA A 199 -12.01 7.09 2.65
N ILE A 200 -12.23 5.87 2.19
CA ILE A 200 -13.26 5.54 1.19
C ILE A 200 -14.66 5.84 1.73
N LEU A 201 -14.93 5.49 2.98
CA LEU A 201 -16.19 5.80 3.65
C LEU A 201 -16.41 7.32 3.76
N GLY A 202 -15.36 8.07 4.14
CA GLY A 202 -15.41 9.53 4.17
C GLY A 202 -15.76 10.14 2.80
N MET A 203 -15.11 9.66 1.73
CA MET A 203 -15.44 10.09 0.36
C MET A 203 -16.90 9.76 -0.01
N LEU A 204 -17.39 8.58 0.37
CA LEU A 204 -18.77 8.19 0.13
C LEU A 204 -19.77 9.10 0.85
N ILE A 205 -19.49 9.43 2.12
CA ILE A 205 -20.34 10.35 2.91
C ILE A 205 -20.42 11.73 2.22
N ILE A 206 -19.29 12.25 1.73
CA ILE A 206 -19.26 13.53 0.99
C ILE A 206 -20.14 13.46 -0.27
N GLU A 207 -20.06 12.38 -1.03
CA GLU A 207 -20.87 12.19 -2.25
C GLU A 207 -22.37 12.06 -1.94
N ILE A 208 -22.72 11.40 -0.84
CA ILE A 208 -24.11 11.33 -0.36
C ILE A 208 -24.60 12.72 0.01
N ALA A 209 -23.82 13.49 0.76
CA ALA A 209 -24.16 14.85 1.15
C ALA A 209 -24.28 15.79 -0.06
N ALA A 210 -23.50 15.55 -1.12
CA ALA A 210 -23.60 16.27 -2.39
C ALA A 210 -24.81 15.85 -3.25
N GLY A 211 -25.63 14.90 -2.81
CA GLY A 211 -26.85 14.46 -3.50
C GLY A 211 -26.62 13.48 -4.66
N ASN A 212 -25.43 12.90 -4.78
CA ASN A 212 -25.09 11.95 -5.85
C ASN A 212 -25.63 10.54 -5.56
N LYS A 213 -26.97 10.37 -5.69
CA LYS A 213 -27.70 9.14 -5.34
C LYS A 213 -27.20 7.89 -6.05
N LYS A 214 -26.85 8.00 -7.34
CA LYS A 214 -26.36 6.86 -8.13
C LYS A 214 -25.05 6.36 -7.56
N PHE A 215 -24.13 7.28 -7.29
CA PHE A 215 -22.82 6.98 -6.73
C PHE A 215 -22.95 6.41 -5.30
N ALA A 216 -23.84 6.99 -4.48
CA ALA A 216 -24.08 6.53 -3.12
C ALA A 216 -24.47 5.04 -3.07
N ARG A 217 -25.40 4.60 -3.93
CA ARG A 217 -25.81 3.19 -3.98
C ARG A 217 -24.68 2.26 -4.35
N GLU A 218 -23.94 2.58 -5.41
CA GLU A 218 -22.81 1.74 -5.88
C GLU A 218 -21.67 1.72 -4.87
N GLY A 219 -21.40 2.87 -4.21
CA GLY A 219 -20.40 3.01 -3.17
C GLY A 219 -20.71 2.18 -1.93
N ILE A 220 -21.96 2.19 -1.46
CA ILE A 220 -22.42 1.36 -0.33
C ILE A 220 -22.20 -0.12 -0.63
N ILE A 221 -22.58 -0.57 -1.82
CA ILE A 221 -22.37 -1.96 -2.23
C ILE A 221 -20.88 -2.29 -2.27
N GLY A 222 -20.04 -1.40 -2.84
CA GLY A 222 -18.60 -1.58 -2.90
C GLY A 222 -17.95 -1.72 -1.53
N ILE A 223 -18.28 -0.81 -0.61
CA ILE A 223 -17.80 -0.88 0.79
C ILE A 223 -18.30 -2.16 1.47
N GLY A 224 -19.56 -2.52 1.27
CA GLY A 224 -20.13 -3.76 1.82
C GLY A 224 -19.35 -5.00 1.38
N LEU A 225 -19.02 -5.12 0.09
CA LEU A 225 -18.23 -6.23 -0.44
C LEU A 225 -16.79 -6.24 0.10
N MET A 226 -16.15 -5.06 0.21
CA MET A 226 -14.81 -4.95 0.80
C MET A 226 -14.84 -5.34 2.28
N SER A 227 -15.81 -4.87 3.05
CA SER A 227 -15.99 -5.22 4.45
C SER A 227 -16.25 -6.72 4.64
N LEU A 228 -17.06 -7.33 3.76
CA LEU A 228 -17.29 -8.77 3.77
C LEU A 228 -15.99 -9.54 3.52
N ALA A 229 -15.18 -9.11 2.55
CA ALA A 229 -13.89 -9.74 2.26
C ALA A 229 -12.91 -9.62 3.44
N ILE A 230 -12.85 -8.47 4.11
CA ILE A 230 -12.05 -8.27 5.34
C ILE A 230 -12.52 -9.21 6.44
N SER A 231 -13.84 -9.24 6.70
CA SER A 231 -14.42 -10.09 7.73
C SER A 231 -14.19 -11.58 7.46
N ALA A 232 -14.36 -12.01 6.21
CA ALA A 232 -14.09 -13.39 5.81
C ALA A 232 -12.60 -13.74 6.00
N TYR A 233 -11.69 -12.86 5.63
CA TYR A 233 -10.26 -13.07 5.83
C TYR A 233 -9.92 -13.20 7.32
N TRP A 234 -10.42 -12.30 8.16
CA TRP A 234 -10.14 -12.32 9.60
C TRP A 234 -10.77 -13.53 10.31
N LEU A 235 -11.98 -13.93 9.94
CA LEU A 235 -12.63 -15.08 10.54
C LEU A 235 -12.02 -16.42 10.13
N ILE A 236 -11.49 -16.51 8.91
CA ILE A 236 -10.99 -17.77 8.35
C ILE A 236 -9.48 -17.93 8.59
N TYR A 237 -8.71 -16.87 8.37
CA TYR A 237 -7.25 -16.92 8.37
C TYR A 237 -6.60 -16.26 9.58
N ALA A 238 -7.00 -15.05 9.92
CA ALA A 238 -6.39 -14.29 11.01
C ALA A 238 -7.01 -14.65 12.38
N LYS A 239 -7.00 -15.94 12.72
CA LYS A 239 -7.62 -16.46 13.95
C LYS A 239 -6.90 -16.03 15.24
N SER A 240 -5.76 -15.39 15.14
CA SER A 240 -4.91 -14.95 16.26
C SER A 240 -5.29 -13.58 16.84
N PHE A 241 -6.34 -12.94 16.31
CA PHE A 241 -6.91 -11.71 16.86
C PHE A 241 -7.94 -11.94 17.94
#